data_d0d5d92745401a7fbde69489fbd297f6
#
_entry.id   d0d5d92745401a7fbde69489fbd297f6
#
_cell.length_a   1.000
_cell.length_b   1.000
_cell.length_c   1.000
_cell.angle_alpha   90.00
_cell.angle_beta   90.00
_cell.angle_gamma   90.00
#
_symmetry.space_group_name_H-M   'P 1'
#
loop_
_entity.id
_entity.type
_entity.pdbx_description
1 polymer ?
#
loop_
_entity_poly.entity_id
_entity_poly.type
_entity_poly.pdbx_seq_one_letter_code
_entity_poly.pdbx_strand_id
1 'polypeptide(L)'
;MVDVMFINNKYKSWYDSIIQKAKVRNLSGYKEKHHILPRCLGGKDTKTNLVKLTAREHFMVHMLLCKFTKGQARIKMLYAFNFMSVVRNKNRDYKINSKIAQKLRLEFFSNKPKHTSESKLKMSRSRLGMKLSKETRKKVGLAQIGNKKALGLKHSEETKNRIRNANKGNKHTLGMICINKNGKTIMIQKDQKEKYLDMGYKLGKLRSCFRRSA
;
A
#
# COMPACT_ATOMS: atom_id res chain seq x y z
N MET A 1 5.87 34.43 -14.67
CA MET A 1 6.94 33.64 -15.32
C MET A 1 6.39 32.29 -15.67
N VAL A 2 6.34 31.95 -16.97
CA VAL A 2 5.97 30.59 -17.41
C VAL A 2 7.08 29.67 -16.93
N ASP A 3 6.76 28.80 -15.97
CA ASP A 3 7.73 27.86 -15.41
C ASP A 3 8.15 26.92 -16.53
N VAL A 4 9.39 27.06 -17.01
CA VAL A 4 9.90 26.27 -18.13
C VAL A 4 9.98 24.81 -17.67
N MET A 5 8.96 24.05 -18.03
CA MET A 5 8.73 22.67 -17.59
C MET A 5 9.82 21.70 -18.11
N PHE A 6 10.42 22.01 -19.24
CA PHE A 6 11.42 21.17 -19.92
C PHE A 6 12.78 21.85 -19.97
N ILE A 7 13.82 21.05 -19.80
CA ILE A 7 15.22 21.45 -19.93
C ILE A 7 15.72 20.95 -21.29
N ASN A 8 16.31 21.84 -22.09
CA ASN A 8 16.97 21.42 -23.32
C ASN A 8 18.34 20.82 -22.97
N ASN A 9 18.46 19.52 -23.11
CA ASN A 9 19.68 18.76 -22.81
C ASN A 9 19.75 17.48 -23.66
N LYS A 10 20.86 16.76 -23.60
CA LYS A 10 21.05 15.51 -24.35
C LYS A 10 19.94 14.47 -24.16
N TYR A 11 19.30 14.43 -23.00
CA TYR A 11 18.22 13.49 -22.71
C TYR A 11 16.94 13.84 -23.49
N LYS A 12 16.68 15.13 -23.67
CA LYS A 12 15.60 15.59 -24.52
C LYS A 12 15.86 15.22 -25.99
N SER A 13 17.06 15.43 -26.49
CA SER A 13 17.43 15.03 -27.86
C SER A 13 17.28 13.52 -28.08
N TRP A 14 17.66 12.70 -27.13
CA TRP A 14 17.46 11.25 -27.20
C TRP A 14 15.97 10.88 -27.17
N TYR A 15 15.18 11.54 -26.35
CA TYR A 15 13.73 11.37 -26.31
C TYR A 15 13.12 11.69 -27.66
N ASP A 16 13.42 12.87 -28.22
CA ASP A 16 12.90 13.32 -29.50
C ASP A 16 13.30 12.35 -30.64
N SER A 17 14.53 11.85 -30.67
CA SER A 17 14.99 10.84 -31.61
C SER A 17 14.15 9.54 -31.55
N ILE A 18 13.86 9.03 -30.38
CA ILE A 18 13.01 7.84 -30.21
C ILE A 18 11.60 8.12 -30.72
N ILE A 19 11.03 9.28 -30.38
CA ILE A 19 9.69 9.68 -30.84
C ILE A 19 9.62 9.82 -32.36
N GLN A 20 10.59 10.47 -32.98
CA GLN A 20 10.61 10.64 -34.45
C GLN A 20 10.71 9.28 -35.15
N LYS A 21 11.62 8.41 -34.72
CA LYS A 21 11.71 7.04 -35.27
C LYS A 21 10.39 6.28 -35.13
N ALA A 22 9.71 6.44 -34.00
CA ALA A 22 8.45 5.74 -33.71
C ALA A 22 7.26 6.27 -34.58
N LYS A 23 7.28 7.53 -34.99
CA LYS A 23 6.25 8.13 -35.85
C LYS A 23 6.23 7.54 -37.25
N VAL A 24 7.40 7.22 -37.79
CA VAL A 24 7.56 6.80 -39.20
C VAL A 24 7.56 5.29 -39.41
N ARG A 25 7.78 4.52 -38.34
CA ARG A 25 7.86 3.06 -38.46
C ARG A 25 6.52 2.38 -38.18
N ASN A 26 6.30 1.22 -38.80
CA ASN A 26 5.23 0.30 -38.41
C ASN A 26 5.80 -0.82 -37.53
N LEU A 27 5.25 -0.96 -36.30
CA LEU A 27 5.65 -2.00 -35.34
C LEU A 27 4.78 -3.23 -35.54
N SER A 28 5.41 -4.40 -35.70
CA SER A 28 4.78 -5.70 -35.56
C SER A 28 4.82 -6.17 -34.07
N GLY A 29 3.89 -7.02 -33.67
CA GLY A 29 3.86 -7.57 -32.30
C GLY A 29 3.36 -6.60 -31.22
N TYR A 30 3.78 -6.86 -29.97
CA TYR A 30 3.32 -6.09 -28.81
C TYR A 30 3.83 -4.64 -28.83
N LYS A 31 2.91 -3.71 -28.64
CA LYS A 31 3.17 -2.26 -28.66
C LYS A 31 2.35 -1.54 -27.60
N GLU A 32 2.92 -0.50 -27.06
CA GLU A 32 2.29 0.34 -26.03
C GLU A 32 2.07 1.76 -26.57
N LYS A 33 0.91 2.35 -26.26
CA LYS A 33 0.62 3.76 -26.60
C LYS A 33 1.35 4.68 -25.62
N HIS A 34 2.02 5.68 -26.15
CA HIS A 34 2.71 6.70 -25.37
C HIS A 34 2.25 8.10 -25.79
N HIS A 35 2.02 8.98 -24.81
CA HIS A 35 1.73 10.39 -25.01
C HIS A 35 3.04 11.17 -25.12
N ILE A 36 3.31 11.79 -26.27
CA ILE A 36 4.51 12.60 -26.50
C ILE A 36 4.60 13.73 -25.45
N LEU A 37 3.51 14.49 -25.28
CA LEU A 37 3.32 15.31 -24.10
C LEU A 37 2.46 14.50 -23.11
N PRO A 38 2.98 14.13 -21.94
CA PRO A 38 2.24 13.34 -20.94
C PRO A 38 0.93 14.00 -20.51
N ARG A 39 -0.13 13.20 -20.31
CA ARG A 39 -1.46 13.71 -19.88
C ARG A 39 -1.38 14.53 -18.59
N CYS A 40 -0.58 14.12 -17.63
CA CYS A 40 -0.38 14.84 -16.37
C CYS A 40 0.35 16.18 -16.52
N LEU A 41 0.90 16.45 -17.72
CA LEU A 41 1.52 17.72 -18.12
C LEU A 41 0.65 18.49 -19.15
N GLY A 42 -0.61 18.12 -19.31
CA GLY A 42 -1.54 18.79 -20.22
C GLY A 42 -1.67 18.16 -21.61
N GLY A 43 -1.02 17.03 -21.85
CA GLY A 43 -1.15 16.32 -23.13
C GLY A 43 -2.54 15.76 -23.36
N LYS A 44 -3.07 15.96 -24.58
CA LYS A 44 -4.40 15.47 -25.00
C LYS A 44 -4.31 14.12 -25.72
N ASP A 45 -5.42 13.38 -25.77
CA ASP A 45 -5.55 12.09 -26.46
C ASP A 45 -5.77 12.29 -27.98
N THR A 46 -4.91 13.09 -28.63
CA THR A 46 -4.96 13.34 -30.06
C THR A 46 -4.01 12.41 -30.84
N LYS A 47 -4.32 12.10 -32.10
CA LYS A 47 -3.43 11.29 -32.95
C LYS A 47 -2.03 11.88 -33.06
N THR A 48 -1.90 13.22 -33.05
CA THR A 48 -0.63 13.94 -33.10
C THR A 48 0.21 13.80 -31.83
N ASN A 49 -0.43 13.59 -30.68
CA ASN A 49 0.23 13.41 -29.38
C ASN A 49 0.44 11.94 -29.00
N LEU A 50 -0.01 11.00 -29.83
CA LEU A 50 0.10 9.57 -29.54
C LEU A 50 1.10 8.90 -30.49
N VAL A 51 1.96 8.04 -29.90
CA VAL A 51 2.91 7.22 -30.65
C VAL A 51 2.90 5.80 -30.11
N LYS A 52 3.17 4.82 -30.98
CA LYS A 52 3.29 3.40 -30.60
C LYS A 52 4.75 3.06 -30.39
N LEU A 53 5.09 2.54 -29.22
CA LEU A 53 6.44 2.17 -28.80
C LEU A 53 6.49 0.67 -28.45
N THR A 54 7.68 0.08 -28.57
CA THR A 54 7.94 -1.20 -27.90
C THR A 54 7.91 -1.00 -26.39
N ALA A 55 7.70 -2.07 -25.61
CA ALA A 55 7.70 -1.99 -24.14
C ALA A 55 9.01 -1.39 -23.59
N ARG A 56 10.16 -1.78 -24.18
CA ARG A 56 11.49 -1.25 -23.80
C ARG A 56 11.61 0.24 -24.06
N GLU A 57 11.21 0.70 -25.25
CA GLU A 57 11.25 2.13 -25.59
C GLU A 57 10.31 2.94 -24.72
N HIS A 58 9.11 2.44 -24.45
CA HIS A 58 8.16 3.10 -23.57
C HIS A 58 8.74 3.29 -22.15
N PHE A 59 9.44 2.29 -21.63
CA PHE A 59 10.19 2.43 -20.37
C PHE A 59 11.30 3.48 -20.49
N MET A 60 12.09 3.45 -21.58
CA MET A 60 13.18 4.40 -21.81
C MET A 60 12.68 5.84 -21.89
N VAL A 61 11.61 6.12 -22.65
CA VAL A 61 11.07 7.48 -22.78
C VAL A 61 10.57 8.02 -21.46
N HIS A 62 9.94 7.20 -20.60
CA HIS A 62 9.56 7.62 -19.24
C HIS A 62 10.78 7.90 -18.34
N MET A 63 11.85 7.13 -18.47
CA MET A 63 13.11 7.40 -17.80
C MET A 63 13.74 8.73 -18.27
N LEU A 64 13.74 8.97 -19.59
CA LEU A 64 14.25 10.21 -20.19
C LEU A 64 13.43 11.43 -19.75
N LEU A 65 12.10 11.33 -19.73
CA LEU A 65 11.22 12.39 -19.24
C LEU A 65 11.62 12.85 -17.83
N CYS A 66 12.02 11.94 -16.95
CA CYS A 66 12.55 12.31 -15.63
C CYS A 66 13.87 13.11 -15.68
N LYS A 67 14.62 13.04 -16.80
CA LYS A 67 15.94 13.67 -16.92
C LYS A 67 15.90 15.08 -17.50
N PHE A 68 14.86 15.41 -18.26
CA PHE A 68 14.73 16.73 -18.88
C PHE A 68 13.49 17.51 -18.44
N THR A 69 12.78 17.03 -17.40
CA THR A 69 11.74 17.80 -16.71
C THR A 69 12.27 18.34 -15.38
N LYS A 70 11.70 19.46 -14.90
CA LYS A 70 12.02 20.07 -13.61
C LYS A 70 10.77 20.44 -12.82
N GLY A 71 10.96 20.85 -11.58
CA GLY A 71 9.88 21.27 -10.69
C GLY A 71 8.78 20.21 -10.54
N GLN A 72 7.54 20.64 -10.51
CA GLN A 72 6.37 19.76 -10.37
C GLN A 72 6.23 18.77 -11.55
N ALA A 73 6.66 19.15 -12.76
CA ALA A 73 6.65 18.25 -13.90
C ALA A 73 7.56 17.04 -13.66
N ARG A 74 8.75 17.25 -13.10
CA ARG A 74 9.66 16.17 -12.75
C ARG A 74 9.05 15.22 -11.73
N ILE A 75 8.42 15.73 -10.69
CA ILE A 75 7.75 14.91 -9.69
C ILE A 75 6.70 14.02 -10.34
N LYS A 76 5.84 14.58 -11.21
CA LYS A 76 4.83 13.81 -11.97
C LYS A 76 5.47 12.73 -12.84
N MET A 77 6.60 13.01 -13.48
CA MET A 77 7.32 12.02 -14.30
C MET A 77 7.96 10.92 -13.44
N LEU A 78 8.47 11.22 -12.26
CA LEU A 78 8.96 10.22 -11.31
C LEU A 78 7.83 9.25 -10.86
N TYR A 79 6.61 9.75 -10.68
CA TYR A 79 5.45 8.89 -10.41
C TYR A 79 5.14 7.96 -11.58
N ALA A 80 5.10 8.49 -12.80
CA ALA A 80 4.84 7.69 -13.99
C ALA A 80 5.91 6.63 -14.20
N PHE A 81 7.19 6.99 -14.05
CA PHE A 81 8.32 6.06 -14.14
C PHE A 81 8.27 4.97 -13.07
N ASN A 82 8.04 5.36 -11.80
CA ASN A 82 7.95 4.38 -10.71
C ASN A 82 6.78 3.41 -10.93
N PHE A 83 5.63 3.90 -11.38
CA PHE A 83 4.48 3.06 -11.73
C PHE A 83 4.86 2.01 -12.79
N MET A 84 5.51 2.43 -13.88
CA MET A 84 5.98 1.51 -14.92
C MET A 84 7.01 0.49 -14.42
N SER A 85 7.84 0.88 -13.44
CA SER A 85 8.88 0.01 -12.87
C SER A 85 8.32 -1.07 -11.95
N VAL A 86 7.15 -0.84 -11.34
CA VAL A 86 6.55 -1.73 -10.33
C VAL A 86 5.47 -2.62 -10.94
N VAL A 87 4.68 -2.09 -11.88
CA VAL A 87 3.59 -2.83 -12.50
C VAL A 87 4.15 -3.91 -13.44
N ARG A 88 3.96 -5.17 -13.04
CA ARG A 88 4.31 -6.32 -13.86
C ARG A 88 3.29 -6.47 -15.01
N ASN A 89 3.80 -6.52 -16.22
CA ASN A 89 3.02 -6.84 -17.41
C ASN A 89 3.68 -8.05 -18.10
N LYS A 90 2.92 -9.10 -18.36
CA LYS A 90 3.42 -10.35 -18.97
C LYS A 90 4.07 -10.11 -20.34
N ASN A 91 3.65 -9.05 -21.05
CA ASN A 91 4.14 -8.70 -22.39
C ASN A 91 5.39 -7.81 -22.35
N ARG A 92 5.93 -7.48 -21.17
CA ARG A 92 7.13 -6.67 -21.00
C ARG A 92 8.32 -7.57 -20.73
N ASP A 93 9.06 -7.87 -21.77
CA ASP A 93 10.27 -8.70 -21.74
C ASP A 93 11.53 -7.82 -21.65
N TYR A 94 11.69 -7.10 -20.55
CA TYR A 94 12.94 -6.39 -20.24
C TYR A 94 13.25 -6.40 -18.75
N LYS A 95 14.52 -6.57 -18.43
CA LYS A 95 15.01 -6.46 -17.04
C LYS A 95 15.33 -5.01 -16.72
N ILE A 96 14.75 -4.51 -15.64
CA ILE A 96 15.08 -3.19 -15.11
C ILE A 96 16.30 -3.35 -14.20
N ASN A 97 17.47 -3.31 -14.79
CA ASN A 97 18.72 -3.32 -14.03
C ASN A 97 19.54 -2.09 -14.43
N SER A 98 19.37 -1.00 -13.72
CA SER A 98 20.10 0.21 -14.01
C SER A 98 20.32 1.04 -12.76
N LYS A 99 21.53 1.48 -12.52
CA LYS A 99 21.89 2.47 -11.51
C LYS A 99 21.03 3.75 -11.65
N ILE A 100 20.66 4.12 -12.89
CA ILE A 100 19.80 5.26 -13.19
C ILE A 100 18.38 5.00 -12.67
N ALA A 101 17.82 3.82 -12.93
CA ALA A 101 16.48 3.46 -12.43
C ALA A 101 16.45 3.46 -10.91
N GLN A 102 17.48 2.94 -10.27
CA GLN A 102 17.63 2.98 -8.81
C GLN A 102 17.66 4.42 -8.28
N LYS A 103 18.48 5.30 -8.89
CA LYS A 103 18.58 6.72 -8.49
C LYS A 103 17.22 7.44 -8.62
N LEU A 104 16.51 7.26 -9.73
CA LEU A 104 15.20 7.86 -9.94
C LEU A 104 14.15 7.33 -8.94
N ARG A 105 14.25 6.06 -8.57
CA ARG A 105 13.38 5.45 -7.55
C ARG A 105 13.62 6.04 -6.17
N LEU A 106 14.89 6.21 -5.77
CA LEU A 106 15.25 6.87 -4.51
C LEU A 106 14.74 8.33 -4.48
N GLU A 107 14.94 9.06 -5.58
CA GLU A 107 14.43 10.42 -5.74
C GLU A 107 12.89 10.47 -5.65
N PHE A 108 12.18 9.50 -6.23
CA PHE A 108 10.72 9.38 -6.10
C PHE A 108 10.31 9.24 -4.62
N PHE A 109 10.95 8.34 -3.86
CA PHE A 109 10.59 8.14 -2.45
C PHE A 109 10.88 9.36 -1.59
N SER A 110 11.97 10.09 -1.86
CA SER A 110 12.33 11.33 -1.16
C SER A 110 11.33 12.46 -1.43
N ASN A 111 10.78 12.53 -2.64
CA ASN A 111 9.85 13.57 -3.07
C ASN A 111 8.37 13.14 -3.00
N LYS A 112 8.08 11.95 -2.45
CA LYS A 112 6.71 11.49 -2.32
C LYS A 112 5.91 12.41 -1.39
N PRO A 113 4.87 13.11 -1.89
CA PRO A 113 4.06 13.98 -1.05
C PRO A 113 3.35 13.16 0.03
N LYS A 114 3.36 13.68 1.24
CA LYS A 114 2.57 13.11 2.34
C LYS A 114 1.10 13.49 2.14
N HIS A 115 0.21 12.56 2.46
CA HIS A 115 -1.21 12.88 2.46
C HIS A 115 -1.50 14.02 3.44
N THR A 116 -2.27 15.01 2.99
CA THR A 116 -2.76 16.08 3.85
C THR A 116 -3.67 15.53 4.94
N SER A 117 -3.86 16.27 6.03
CA SER A 117 -4.77 15.88 7.11
C SER A 117 -6.20 15.66 6.58
N GLU A 118 -6.65 16.52 5.67
CA GLU A 118 -7.95 16.40 5.00
C GLU A 118 -8.06 15.10 4.18
N SER A 119 -7.05 14.80 3.34
CA SER A 119 -7.01 13.54 2.58
C SER A 119 -7.03 12.31 3.48
N LYS A 120 -6.30 12.35 4.61
CA LYS A 120 -6.31 11.27 5.60
C LYS A 120 -7.69 11.10 6.23
N LEU A 121 -8.34 12.20 6.58
CA LEU A 121 -9.69 12.19 7.14
C LEU A 121 -10.70 11.64 6.13
N LYS A 122 -10.65 12.04 4.86
CA LYS A 122 -11.49 11.53 3.79
C LYS A 122 -11.31 10.02 3.59
N MET A 123 -10.07 9.54 3.56
CA MET A 123 -9.76 8.10 3.49
C MET A 123 -10.26 7.33 4.72
N SER A 124 -10.15 7.91 5.92
CA SER A 124 -10.68 7.32 7.15
C SER A 124 -12.18 7.19 7.10
N ARG A 125 -12.89 8.28 6.75
CA ARG A 125 -14.36 8.30 6.61
C ARG A 125 -14.87 7.30 5.58
N SER A 126 -14.20 7.17 4.42
CA SER A 126 -14.61 6.22 3.39
C SER A 126 -14.48 4.75 3.80
N ARG A 127 -13.66 4.46 4.81
CA ARG A 127 -13.47 3.11 5.36
C ARG A 127 -14.28 2.84 6.62
N LEU A 128 -14.86 3.88 7.21
CA LEU A 128 -15.65 3.76 8.43
C LEU A 128 -16.88 2.87 8.18
N GLY A 129 -17.05 1.86 9.02
CA GLY A 129 -18.15 0.91 8.91
C GLY A 129 -18.02 -0.16 7.83
N MET A 130 -16.95 -0.14 7.00
CA MET A 130 -16.73 -1.21 6.02
C MET A 130 -16.40 -2.52 6.72
N LYS A 131 -17.22 -3.54 6.50
CA LYS A 131 -17.00 -4.90 6.98
C LYS A 131 -16.41 -5.75 5.86
N LEU A 132 -15.30 -6.40 6.13
CA LEU A 132 -14.73 -7.39 5.20
C LEU A 132 -15.71 -8.55 5.01
N SER A 133 -15.79 -9.09 3.79
CA SER A 133 -16.58 -10.29 3.51
C SER A 133 -16.11 -11.48 4.37
N LYS A 134 -17.00 -12.43 4.61
CA LYS A 134 -16.67 -13.65 5.38
C LYS A 134 -15.47 -14.39 4.76
N GLU A 135 -15.43 -14.47 3.44
CA GLU A 135 -14.34 -15.11 2.70
C GLU A 135 -13.00 -14.38 2.88
N THR A 136 -12.99 -13.05 2.75
CA THR A 136 -11.79 -12.23 2.98
C THR A 136 -11.29 -12.38 4.41
N ARG A 137 -12.18 -12.36 5.41
CA ARG A 137 -11.81 -12.60 6.81
C ARG A 137 -11.19 -13.98 7.03
N LYS A 138 -11.74 -15.02 6.38
CA LYS A 138 -11.18 -16.39 6.43
C LYS A 138 -9.78 -16.42 5.81
N LYS A 139 -9.58 -15.83 4.63
CA LYS A 139 -8.25 -15.74 3.98
C LYS A 139 -7.23 -15.02 4.85
N VAL A 140 -7.61 -13.88 5.46
CA VAL A 140 -6.73 -13.14 6.37
C VAL A 140 -6.40 -13.97 7.61
N GLY A 141 -7.39 -14.65 8.20
CA GLY A 141 -7.18 -15.55 9.33
C GLY A 141 -6.20 -16.68 9.02
N LEU A 142 -6.38 -17.37 7.88
CA LEU A 142 -5.47 -18.43 7.44
C LEU A 142 -4.03 -17.91 7.22
N ALA A 143 -3.88 -16.72 6.62
CA ALA A 143 -2.56 -16.10 6.41
C ALA A 143 -1.85 -15.70 7.71
N GLN A 144 -2.58 -15.57 8.83
CA GLN A 144 -2.02 -15.26 10.15
C GLN A 144 -1.68 -16.51 10.98
N ILE A 145 -2.09 -17.70 10.55
CA ILE A 145 -1.75 -18.94 11.24
C ILE A 145 -0.23 -19.13 11.22
N GLY A 146 0.36 -19.37 12.38
CA GLY A 146 1.80 -19.52 12.54
C GLY A 146 2.63 -18.22 12.48
N ASN A 147 1.99 -17.07 12.41
CA ASN A 147 2.68 -15.78 12.46
C ASN A 147 3.24 -15.53 13.87
N LYS A 148 4.57 -15.59 13.98
CA LYS A 148 5.30 -15.38 15.25
C LYS A 148 5.91 -13.97 15.38
N LYS A 149 5.58 -13.02 14.49
CA LYS A 149 6.20 -11.67 14.48
C LYS A 149 6.03 -10.90 15.79
N ALA A 150 4.92 -11.11 16.49
CA ALA A 150 4.66 -10.49 17.79
C ALA A 150 5.10 -11.34 19.00
N LEU A 151 5.60 -12.56 18.76
CA LEU A 151 6.01 -13.45 19.84
C LEU A 151 7.26 -12.88 20.54
N GLY A 152 7.14 -12.68 21.85
CA GLY A 152 8.24 -12.13 22.66
C GLY A 152 8.39 -10.60 22.59
N LEU A 153 7.62 -9.89 21.78
CA LEU A 153 7.62 -8.42 21.80
C LEU A 153 7.03 -7.89 23.10
N LYS A 154 7.83 -7.10 23.83
CA LYS A 154 7.38 -6.38 25.02
C LYS A 154 7.05 -4.94 24.62
N HIS A 155 5.88 -4.48 25.02
CA HIS A 155 5.52 -3.06 24.86
C HIS A 155 6.45 -2.18 25.69
N SER A 156 6.85 -1.03 25.11
CA SER A 156 7.56 0.01 25.84
C SER A 156 6.70 0.53 27.01
N GLU A 157 7.32 1.12 28.03
CA GLU A 157 6.59 1.69 29.16
C GLU A 157 5.62 2.79 28.74
N GLU A 158 5.99 3.59 27.74
CA GLU A 158 5.09 4.58 27.15
C GLU A 158 3.83 3.92 26.55
N THR A 159 3.99 2.84 25.78
CA THR A 159 2.85 2.10 25.21
C THR A 159 2.00 1.47 26.31
N LYS A 160 2.60 0.88 27.35
CA LYS A 160 1.89 0.34 28.50
C LYS A 160 1.08 1.41 29.23
N ASN A 161 1.67 2.60 29.41
CA ASN A 161 0.99 3.73 30.04
C ASN A 161 -0.18 4.24 29.18
N ARG A 162 -0.02 4.32 27.86
CA ARG A 162 -1.14 4.64 26.94
C ARG A 162 -2.29 3.65 27.07
N ILE A 163 -1.99 2.35 27.08
CA ILE A 163 -3.01 1.30 27.22
C ILE A 163 -3.69 1.42 28.59
N ARG A 164 -2.93 1.62 29.67
CA ARG A 164 -3.46 1.81 31.03
C ARG A 164 -4.40 3.02 31.10
N ASN A 165 -3.98 4.15 30.53
CA ASN A 165 -4.78 5.37 30.52
C ASN A 165 -6.04 5.24 29.66
N ALA A 166 -5.96 4.58 28.49
CA ALA A 166 -7.13 4.31 27.65
C ALA A 166 -8.15 3.38 28.31
N ASN A 167 -7.68 2.46 29.18
CA ASN A 167 -8.55 1.54 29.93
C ASN A 167 -8.97 2.08 31.29
N LYS A 168 -8.45 3.23 31.72
CA LYS A 168 -8.80 3.84 32.99
C LYS A 168 -10.29 4.21 32.98
N GLY A 169 -11.02 3.71 33.96
CA GLY A 169 -12.47 3.91 34.03
C GLY A 169 -13.31 3.00 33.11
N ASN A 170 -12.72 2.06 32.40
CA ASN A 170 -13.46 1.08 31.62
C ASN A 170 -14.18 0.10 32.58
N LYS A 171 -15.51 0.17 32.63
CA LYS A 171 -16.36 -0.65 33.47
C LYS A 171 -16.98 -1.84 32.74
N HIS A 172 -16.56 -2.14 31.51
CA HIS A 172 -17.20 -3.16 30.67
C HIS A 172 -17.23 -4.55 31.32
N THR A 173 -16.22 -4.88 32.12
CA THR A 173 -16.15 -6.16 32.85
C THR A 173 -16.40 -6.03 34.37
N LEU A 174 -16.79 -4.83 34.81
CA LEU A 174 -17.08 -4.60 36.23
C LEU A 174 -18.30 -5.41 36.66
N GLY A 175 -18.18 -6.19 37.70
CA GLY A 175 -19.27 -7.07 38.19
C GLY A 175 -19.43 -8.37 37.38
N MET A 176 -18.61 -8.63 36.37
CA MET A 176 -18.62 -9.88 35.64
C MET A 176 -17.67 -10.92 36.23
N ILE A 177 -18.07 -12.18 36.18
CA ILE A 177 -17.26 -13.33 36.56
C ILE A 177 -17.09 -14.29 35.41
N CYS A 178 -15.97 -15.01 35.38
CA CYS A 178 -15.74 -16.06 34.41
C CYS A 178 -16.27 -17.39 34.90
N ILE A 179 -16.97 -18.11 34.08
CA ILE A 179 -17.40 -19.48 34.29
C ILE A 179 -17.02 -20.34 33.11
N ASN A 180 -16.89 -21.65 33.33
CA ASN A 180 -16.49 -22.57 32.28
C ASN A 180 -17.29 -23.87 32.31
N LYS A 181 -17.57 -24.42 31.11
CA LYS A 181 -18.18 -25.74 30.92
C LYS A 181 -17.76 -26.27 29.54
N ASN A 182 -17.47 -27.56 29.46
CA ASN A 182 -17.14 -28.26 28.20
C ASN A 182 -16.05 -27.55 27.37
N GLY A 183 -14.96 -27.14 28.00
CA GLY A 183 -13.83 -26.52 27.29
C GLY A 183 -14.06 -25.06 26.92
N LYS A 184 -15.21 -24.46 27.21
CA LYS A 184 -15.53 -23.06 26.86
C LYS A 184 -15.61 -22.20 28.13
N THR A 185 -15.03 -21.02 28.09
CA THR A 185 -15.16 -19.99 29.16
C THR A 185 -16.06 -18.89 28.65
N ILE A 186 -17.03 -18.47 29.43
CA ILE A 186 -17.90 -17.33 29.21
C ILE A 186 -17.84 -16.36 30.38
N MET A 187 -18.20 -15.10 30.13
CA MET A 187 -18.34 -14.09 31.17
C MET A 187 -19.80 -13.83 31.44
N ILE A 188 -20.21 -13.81 32.69
CA ILE A 188 -21.57 -13.56 33.14
C ILE A 188 -21.58 -12.50 34.20
N GLN A 189 -22.72 -11.86 34.43
CA GLN A 189 -22.91 -10.99 35.60
C GLN A 189 -22.87 -11.80 36.88
N LYS A 190 -22.34 -11.19 37.96
CA LYS A 190 -22.14 -11.88 39.23
C LYS A 190 -23.45 -12.39 39.86
N ASP A 191 -24.54 -11.69 39.65
CA ASP A 191 -25.90 -12.06 40.10
C ASP A 191 -26.43 -13.34 39.42
N GLN A 192 -25.96 -13.66 38.22
CA GLN A 192 -26.36 -14.88 37.51
C GLN A 192 -25.54 -16.12 37.93
N LYS A 193 -24.60 -15.97 38.88
CA LYS A 193 -23.64 -17.03 39.24
C LYS A 193 -24.32 -18.34 39.58
N GLU A 194 -25.30 -18.30 40.50
CA GLU A 194 -25.96 -19.52 41.05
C GLU A 194 -26.70 -20.26 39.95
N LYS A 195 -27.48 -19.54 39.11
CA LYS A 195 -28.16 -20.11 37.97
C LYS A 195 -27.23 -20.95 37.05
N TYR A 196 -26.04 -20.44 36.78
CA TYR A 196 -25.09 -21.15 35.89
C TYR A 196 -24.35 -22.28 36.64
N LEU A 197 -24.13 -22.20 37.94
CA LEU A 197 -23.60 -23.30 38.72
C LEU A 197 -24.56 -24.49 38.73
N ASP A 198 -25.86 -24.26 38.88
CA ASP A 198 -26.90 -25.28 38.82
C ASP A 198 -26.98 -25.93 37.43
N MET A 199 -26.66 -25.17 36.38
CA MET A 199 -26.50 -25.69 35.01
C MET A 199 -25.20 -26.48 34.80
N GLY A 200 -24.38 -26.68 35.83
CA GLY A 200 -23.14 -27.47 35.80
C GLY A 200 -21.93 -26.70 35.26
N TYR A 201 -21.94 -25.36 35.26
CA TYR A 201 -20.75 -24.53 35.00
C TYR A 201 -19.88 -24.47 36.27
N LYS A 202 -18.57 -24.36 36.06
CA LYS A 202 -17.57 -24.17 37.12
C LYS A 202 -17.05 -22.73 37.13
N LEU A 203 -16.82 -22.18 38.31
CA LEU A 203 -16.19 -20.87 38.43
C LEU A 203 -14.76 -20.87 37.94
N GLY A 204 -14.38 -19.74 37.34
CA GLY A 204 -13.03 -19.51 36.89
C GLY A 204 -12.87 -19.61 35.36
N LYS A 205 -11.70 -19.19 34.93
CA LYS A 205 -11.29 -19.25 33.51
C LYS A 205 -10.51 -20.53 33.28
N LEU A 206 -10.85 -21.26 32.22
CA LEU A 206 -10.02 -22.38 31.78
C LEU A 206 -8.62 -21.85 31.46
N ARG A 207 -7.61 -22.36 32.12
CA ARG A 207 -6.22 -22.12 31.73
C ARG A 207 -6.03 -22.89 30.41
N SER A 208 -5.85 -22.17 29.31
CA SER A 208 -5.40 -22.80 28.07
C SER A 208 -4.06 -23.45 28.40
N CYS A 209 -3.99 -24.76 28.29
CA CYS A 209 -2.75 -25.52 28.43
C CYS A 209 -1.86 -25.23 27.16
N PHE A 210 -1.37 -24.02 27.04
CA PHE A 210 -0.16 -23.76 26.28
C PHE A 210 1.00 -24.11 27.20
N ARG A 211 1.30 -25.42 27.32
CA ARG A 211 2.59 -25.84 27.81
C ARG A 211 3.63 -25.22 26.87
N ARG A 212 4.42 -24.31 27.38
CA ARG A 212 5.72 -23.98 26.81
C ARG A 212 6.54 -25.27 26.94
N SER A 213 6.69 -26.01 25.84
CA SER A 213 7.78 -26.96 25.72
C SER A 213 9.06 -26.14 25.79
N ALA A 214 9.91 -26.49 26.71
CA ALA A 214 11.23 -25.93 26.96
C ALA A 214 12.13 -26.03 25.72
#